data_fc7c98800f7810d09463773535596df9
#
_entry.id   fc7c98800f7810d09463773535596df9
#
_cell.length_a   1.000
_cell.length_b   1.000
_cell.length_c   1.000
_cell.angle_alpha   90.00
_cell.angle_beta   90.00
_cell.angle_gamma   90.00
#
_symmetry.space_group_name_H-M   'P 1'
#
loop_
_entity.id
_entity.type
_entity.pdbx_description
1 polymer ?
#
loop_
_entity_poly.entity_id
_entity_poly.type
_entity_poly.pdbx_seq_one_letter_code
_entity_poly.pdbx_strand_id
1 'polypeptide(L)'
;EVVEKYQVTPLEFIDVKALMGDTADNIPGVPGIGEKTATALIVQYGSIENCYAHVDEIRPPRASKNLKEHYDLAQMSKTLATIDIHAEIAYDLKDARLEQISDLYTEEAYLLCKRLEFKNLLGRFEVEAPKNQAEEYFKWVREPKEAEHIFSALKGKKCAFWIVPSEEKKDANME
;
A
#
# COMPACT_ATOMS: atom_id res chain seq x y z
N GLU A 1 -8.01 -5.32 -18.98
CA GLU A 1 -8.20 -5.65 -17.54
C GLU A 1 -9.66 -5.47 -17.13
N VAL A 2 -10.27 -4.25 -17.23
CA VAL A 2 -11.71 -4.03 -16.90
C VAL A 2 -12.60 -4.88 -17.80
N VAL A 3 -12.38 -4.83 -19.12
CA VAL A 3 -13.13 -5.63 -20.10
C VAL A 3 -12.98 -7.14 -19.88
N GLU A 4 -11.79 -7.60 -19.52
CA GLU A 4 -11.55 -9.03 -19.24
C GLU A 4 -12.28 -9.50 -18.00
N LYS A 5 -12.31 -8.65 -16.95
CA LYS A 5 -12.88 -9.02 -15.66
C LYS A 5 -14.40 -8.82 -15.61
N TYR A 6 -14.90 -7.71 -16.16
CA TYR A 6 -16.31 -7.31 -16.01
C TYR A 6 -17.10 -7.37 -17.31
N GLN A 7 -16.46 -7.62 -18.47
CA GLN A 7 -17.09 -7.66 -19.80
C GLN A 7 -17.77 -6.33 -20.20
N VAL A 8 -17.37 -5.24 -19.59
CA VAL A 8 -17.83 -3.87 -19.88
C VAL A 8 -16.63 -2.95 -20.14
N THR A 9 -16.84 -1.86 -20.85
CA THR A 9 -15.82 -0.83 -21.04
C THR A 9 -15.58 -0.06 -19.74
N PRO A 10 -14.46 0.68 -19.59
CA PRO A 10 -14.22 1.53 -18.44
C PRO A 10 -15.31 2.59 -18.21
N LEU A 11 -15.96 3.09 -19.26
CA LEU A 11 -17.06 4.04 -19.13
C LEU A 11 -18.34 3.35 -18.62
N GLU A 12 -18.67 2.19 -19.14
CA GLU A 12 -19.82 1.39 -18.67
C GLU A 12 -19.60 0.89 -17.22
N PHE A 13 -18.34 0.76 -16.80
CA PHE A 13 -18.03 0.37 -15.42
C PHE A 13 -18.48 1.41 -14.38
N ILE A 14 -18.62 2.68 -14.77
CA ILE A 14 -19.23 3.71 -13.93
C ILE A 14 -20.67 3.32 -13.58
N ASP A 15 -21.41 2.81 -14.57
CA ASP A 15 -22.80 2.35 -14.38
C ASP A 15 -22.88 1.08 -13.52
N VAL A 16 -21.91 0.18 -13.64
CA VAL A 16 -21.78 -0.97 -12.73
C VAL A 16 -21.59 -0.48 -11.28
N LYS A 17 -20.70 0.48 -11.06
CA LYS A 17 -20.49 1.12 -9.76
C LYS A 17 -21.73 1.84 -9.25
N ALA A 18 -22.45 2.52 -10.13
CA ALA A 18 -23.70 3.20 -9.81
C ALA A 18 -24.78 2.25 -9.28
N LEU A 19 -24.85 1.03 -9.84
CA LEU A 19 -25.81 0.02 -9.40
C LEU A 19 -25.37 -0.71 -8.13
N MET A 20 -24.11 -1.18 -8.07
CA MET A 20 -23.66 -1.99 -6.94
C MET A 20 -23.25 -1.17 -5.70
N GLY A 21 -22.94 0.12 -5.90
CA GLY A 21 -22.35 0.97 -4.88
C GLY A 21 -20.85 0.71 -4.64
N ASP A 22 -20.26 1.53 -3.80
CA ASP A 22 -18.90 1.35 -3.30
C ASP A 22 -18.81 1.81 -1.84
N THR A 23 -18.59 0.88 -0.93
CA THR A 23 -18.52 1.19 0.50
C THR A 23 -17.24 1.95 0.87
N ALA A 24 -16.15 1.80 0.13
CA ALA A 24 -14.91 2.52 0.38
C ALA A 24 -15.07 4.02 0.09
N ASP A 25 -15.82 4.34 -0.96
CA ASP A 25 -16.08 5.71 -1.41
C ASP A 25 -17.44 6.26 -0.92
N ASN A 26 -18.14 5.50 -0.09
CA ASN A 26 -19.48 5.83 0.41
C ASN A 26 -20.52 6.09 -0.70
N ILE A 27 -20.40 5.35 -1.79
CA ILE A 27 -21.37 5.37 -2.89
C ILE A 27 -22.48 4.37 -2.58
N PRO A 28 -23.76 4.81 -2.45
CA PRO A 28 -24.81 3.95 -1.90
C PRO A 28 -25.21 2.81 -2.83
N GLY A 29 -25.21 3.01 -4.14
CA GLY A 29 -25.74 2.05 -5.10
C GLY A 29 -27.26 1.81 -4.95
N VAL A 30 -27.75 0.75 -5.59
CA VAL A 30 -29.15 0.32 -5.50
C VAL A 30 -29.25 -0.83 -4.50
N PRO A 31 -30.05 -0.71 -3.44
CA PRO A 31 -30.19 -1.76 -2.44
C PRO A 31 -30.50 -3.13 -3.04
N GLY A 32 -29.70 -4.14 -2.70
CA GLY A 32 -29.91 -5.52 -3.15
C GLY A 32 -29.44 -5.81 -4.59
N ILE A 33 -28.77 -4.86 -5.26
CA ILE A 33 -28.07 -5.07 -6.51
C ILE A 33 -26.56 -5.11 -6.19
N GLY A 34 -25.99 -6.31 -6.18
CA GLY A 34 -24.54 -6.50 -5.98
C GLY A 34 -23.79 -6.62 -7.31
N GLU A 35 -22.46 -6.75 -7.24
CA GLU A 35 -21.54 -6.78 -8.38
C GLU A 35 -21.99 -7.67 -9.53
N LYS A 36 -22.35 -8.94 -9.24
CA LYS A 36 -22.77 -9.89 -10.28
C LYS A 36 -24.02 -9.44 -11.04
N THR A 37 -25.01 -8.92 -10.32
CA THR A 37 -26.26 -8.45 -10.92
C THR A 37 -26.05 -7.14 -11.66
N ALA A 38 -25.31 -6.20 -11.10
CA ALA A 38 -24.96 -4.94 -11.74
C ALA A 38 -24.19 -5.17 -13.05
N THR A 39 -23.16 -6.01 -13.02
CA THR A 39 -22.39 -6.35 -14.22
C THR A 39 -23.27 -6.98 -15.30
N ALA A 40 -24.10 -7.95 -14.94
CA ALA A 40 -24.99 -8.61 -15.90
C ALA A 40 -25.98 -7.61 -16.54
N LEU A 41 -26.52 -6.69 -15.76
CA LEU A 41 -27.43 -5.65 -16.26
C LEU A 41 -26.72 -4.71 -17.22
N ILE A 42 -25.51 -4.25 -16.90
CA ILE A 42 -24.79 -3.33 -17.78
C ILE A 42 -24.28 -4.04 -19.03
N VAL A 43 -23.84 -5.28 -18.95
CA VAL A 43 -23.51 -6.09 -20.15
C VAL A 43 -24.72 -6.21 -21.07
N GLN A 44 -25.94 -6.37 -20.51
CA GLN A 44 -27.15 -6.56 -21.30
C GLN A 44 -27.73 -5.24 -21.86
N TYR A 45 -27.73 -4.17 -21.06
CA TYR A 45 -28.44 -2.92 -21.38
C TYR A 45 -27.51 -1.74 -21.64
N GLY A 46 -26.22 -1.82 -21.33
CA GLY A 46 -25.19 -0.82 -21.59
C GLY A 46 -25.16 0.36 -20.62
N SER A 47 -26.26 0.74 -20.00
CA SER A 47 -26.34 1.87 -19.06
C SER A 47 -27.47 1.72 -18.05
N ILE A 48 -27.41 2.49 -16.94
CA ILE A 48 -28.49 2.50 -15.94
C ILE A 48 -29.78 3.08 -16.51
N GLU A 49 -29.69 4.03 -17.43
CA GLU A 49 -30.84 4.63 -18.10
C GLU A 49 -31.58 3.59 -18.94
N ASN A 50 -30.84 2.79 -19.72
CA ASN A 50 -31.42 1.70 -20.48
C ASN A 50 -31.95 0.58 -19.58
N CYS A 51 -31.28 0.26 -18.49
CA CYS A 51 -31.80 -0.67 -17.48
C CYS A 51 -33.16 -0.18 -16.95
N TYR A 52 -33.29 1.09 -16.65
CA TYR A 52 -34.55 1.67 -16.17
C TYR A 52 -35.66 1.66 -17.22
N ALA A 53 -35.33 1.98 -18.49
CA ALA A 53 -36.26 1.92 -19.60
C ALA A 53 -36.85 0.52 -19.81
N HIS A 54 -36.09 -0.53 -19.53
CA HIS A 54 -36.49 -1.95 -19.67
C HIS A 54 -36.70 -2.64 -18.31
N VAL A 55 -36.98 -1.86 -17.27
CA VAL A 55 -36.96 -2.35 -15.88
C VAL A 55 -37.93 -3.50 -15.62
N ASP A 56 -39.02 -3.60 -16.36
CA ASP A 56 -40.00 -4.69 -16.25
C ASP A 56 -39.50 -6.03 -16.82
N GLU A 57 -38.51 -5.99 -17.69
CA GLU A 57 -37.86 -7.17 -18.28
C GLU A 57 -36.71 -7.72 -17.41
N ILE A 58 -36.24 -6.93 -16.46
CA ILE A 58 -35.09 -7.26 -15.62
C ILE A 58 -35.38 -8.52 -14.77
N ARG A 59 -34.40 -9.40 -14.71
CA ARG A 59 -34.37 -10.56 -13.84
C ARG A 59 -33.15 -10.50 -12.93
N PRO A 60 -33.26 -10.88 -11.65
CA PRO A 60 -34.45 -11.39 -10.93
C PRO A 60 -35.45 -10.25 -10.63
N PRO A 61 -36.74 -10.58 -10.38
CA PRO A 61 -37.80 -9.57 -10.11
C PRO A 61 -37.47 -8.61 -8.97
N ARG A 62 -36.66 -9.05 -8.00
CA ARG A 62 -36.17 -8.18 -6.91
C ARG A 62 -35.29 -7.05 -7.41
N ALA A 63 -34.42 -7.30 -8.39
CA ALA A 63 -33.57 -6.27 -8.97
C ALA A 63 -34.39 -5.24 -9.73
N SER A 64 -35.39 -5.69 -10.53
CA SER A 64 -36.36 -4.83 -11.20
C SER A 64 -37.10 -3.91 -10.21
N LYS A 65 -37.67 -4.49 -9.17
CA LYS A 65 -38.37 -3.75 -8.12
C LYS A 65 -37.47 -2.71 -7.46
N ASN A 66 -36.29 -3.13 -7.02
CA ASN A 66 -35.35 -2.26 -6.31
C ASN A 66 -34.83 -1.12 -7.22
N LEU A 67 -34.58 -1.39 -8.49
CA LEU A 67 -34.19 -0.36 -9.43
C LEU A 67 -35.30 0.65 -9.68
N LYS A 68 -36.57 0.21 -9.75
CA LYS A 68 -37.72 1.12 -9.83
C LYS A 68 -37.85 2.03 -8.62
N GLU A 69 -37.74 1.46 -7.44
CA GLU A 69 -37.93 2.17 -6.17
C GLU A 69 -36.76 3.11 -5.82
N HIS A 70 -35.55 2.86 -6.36
CA HIS A 70 -34.32 3.57 -6.01
C HIS A 70 -33.53 4.05 -7.22
N TYR A 71 -34.19 4.42 -8.30
CA TYR A 71 -33.54 4.94 -9.51
C TYR A 71 -32.81 6.24 -9.25
N ASP A 72 -33.34 7.10 -8.39
CA ASP A 72 -32.71 8.32 -7.91
C ASP A 72 -31.35 8.04 -7.23
N LEU A 73 -31.26 6.99 -6.42
CA LEU A 73 -30.00 6.55 -5.83
C LEU A 73 -29.01 6.06 -6.90
N ALA A 74 -29.47 5.35 -7.93
CA ALA A 74 -28.62 4.93 -9.03
C ALA A 74 -28.02 6.13 -9.77
N GLN A 75 -28.83 7.16 -10.05
CA GLN A 75 -28.37 8.38 -10.71
C GLN A 75 -27.39 9.18 -9.85
N MET A 76 -27.68 9.33 -8.56
CA MET A 76 -26.77 9.96 -7.61
C MET A 76 -25.45 9.17 -7.53
N SER A 77 -25.52 7.84 -7.42
CA SER A 77 -24.34 6.96 -7.37
C SER A 77 -23.50 7.07 -8.66
N LYS A 78 -24.14 7.19 -9.83
CA LYS A 78 -23.46 7.43 -11.11
C LYS A 78 -22.69 8.76 -11.09
N THR A 79 -23.31 9.82 -10.58
CA THR A 79 -22.66 11.12 -10.43
C THR A 79 -21.44 11.03 -9.51
N LEU A 80 -21.56 10.34 -8.38
CA LEU A 80 -20.46 10.16 -7.42
C LEU A 80 -19.33 9.25 -7.96
N ALA A 81 -19.68 8.23 -8.75
CA ALA A 81 -18.71 7.32 -9.35
C ALA A 81 -17.99 7.92 -10.58
N THR A 82 -18.51 9.01 -11.13
CA THR A 82 -17.92 9.68 -12.29
C THR A 82 -16.80 10.61 -11.83
N ILE A 83 -15.58 10.34 -12.30
CA ILE A 83 -14.40 11.16 -11.99
C ILE A 83 -14.54 12.52 -12.66
N ASP A 84 -14.36 13.61 -11.91
CA ASP A 84 -14.28 14.96 -12.46
C ASP A 84 -12.92 15.16 -13.15
N ILE A 85 -12.94 15.16 -14.48
CA ILE A 85 -11.76 15.38 -15.32
C ILE A 85 -11.42 16.87 -15.52
N HIS A 86 -12.23 17.77 -14.97
CA HIS A 86 -12.05 19.22 -15.07
C HIS A 86 -11.66 19.85 -13.73
N ALA A 87 -11.34 19.05 -12.74
CA ALA A 87 -10.84 19.54 -11.46
C ALA A 87 -9.60 20.45 -11.67
N GLU A 88 -9.63 21.64 -11.10
CA GLU A 88 -8.52 22.59 -11.21
C GLU A 88 -7.34 22.10 -10.37
N ILE A 89 -6.30 21.59 -11.03
CA ILE A 89 -5.03 21.20 -10.42
C ILE A 89 -3.94 22.12 -10.93
N ALA A 90 -3.23 22.78 -9.99
CA ALA A 90 -2.09 23.65 -10.31
C ALA A 90 -0.81 22.82 -10.52
N TYR A 91 -0.87 21.79 -11.39
CA TYR A 91 0.22 20.86 -11.63
C TYR A 91 0.25 20.41 -13.10
N ASP A 92 1.41 20.48 -13.75
CA ASP A 92 1.61 19.96 -15.11
C ASP A 92 2.15 18.52 -15.03
N LEU A 93 1.64 17.66 -15.92
CA LEU A 93 2.16 16.28 -16.07
C LEU A 93 3.66 16.23 -16.34
N LYS A 94 4.25 17.30 -16.91
CA LYS A 94 5.68 17.39 -17.10
C LYS A 94 6.46 17.43 -15.78
N ASP A 95 5.87 18.10 -14.77
CA ASP A 95 6.47 18.21 -13.44
C ASP A 95 6.37 16.89 -12.65
N ALA A 96 5.42 16.00 -13.04
CA ALA A 96 5.25 14.66 -12.49
C ALA A 96 6.19 13.62 -13.12
N ARG A 97 6.95 13.99 -14.15
CA ARG A 97 7.83 13.06 -14.86
C ARG A 97 9.06 12.74 -14.00
N LEU A 98 9.17 11.49 -13.62
CA LEU A 98 10.41 10.98 -13.01
C LEU A 98 11.45 10.79 -14.13
N GLU A 99 12.53 11.56 -14.10
CA GLU A 99 13.62 11.44 -15.07
C GLU A 99 14.41 10.15 -14.86
N GLN A 100 14.66 9.80 -13.59
CA GLN A 100 15.30 8.55 -13.22
C GLN A 100 14.67 8.00 -11.94
N ILE A 101 14.31 6.72 -11.93
CA ILE A 101 13.75 6.05 -10.74
C ILE A 101 14.81 5.90 -9.64
N SER A 102 16.10 5.80 -10.02
CA SER A 102 17.23 5.76 -9.09
C SER A 102 17.28 6.96 -8.15
N ASP A 103 16.79 8.13 -8.59
CA ASP A 103 16.81 9.35 -7.77
C ASP A 103 15.87 9.30 -6.56
N LEU A 104 14.97 8.32 -6.54
CA LEU A 104 14.09 8.05 -5.38
C LEU A 104 14.80 7.28 -4.27
N TYR A 105 15.91 6.59 -4.57
CA TYR A 105 16.60 5.68 -3.66
C TYR A 105 17.87 6.31 -3.09
N THR A 106 17.74 7.51 -2.49
CA THR A 106 18.86 8.20 -1.87
C THR A 106 19.20 7.63 -0.48
N GLU A 107 20.38 7.96 0.04
CA GLU A 107 20.80 7.57 1.38
C GLU A 107 19.86 8.13 2.46
N GLU A 108 19.40 9.37 2.29
CA GLU A 108 18.47 10.02 3.20
C GLU A 108 17.13 9.29 3.23
N ALA A 109 16.63 8.88 2.04
CA ALA A 109 15.41 8.09 1.94
C ALA A 109 15.57 6.72 2.63
N TYR A 110 16.73 6.08 2.47
CA TYR A 110 17.06 4.84 3.18
C TYR A 110 17.03 5.02 4.69
N LEU A 111 17.72 6.04 5.21
CA LEU A 111 17.76 6.34 6.63
C LEU A 111 16.37 6.66 7.20
N LEU A 112 15.55 7.37 6.43
CA LEU A 112 14.16 7.66 6.81
C LEU A 112 13.32 6.37 6.86
N CYS A 113 13.40 5.52 5.86
CA CYS A 113 12.72 4.22 5.83
C CYS A 113 13.15 3.32 6.98
N LYS A 114 14.44 3.34 7.32
CA LYS A 114 14.99 2.61 8.47
C LYS A 114 14.43 3.13 9.79
N ARG A 115 14.38 4.45 9.98
CA ARG A 115 13.83 5.10 11.17
C ARG A 115 12.34 4.82 11.34
N LEU A 116 11.59 4.75 10.23
CA LEU A 116 10.15 4.45 10.21
C LEU A 116 9.85 2.95 10.20
N GLU A 117 10.88 2.10 10.24
CA GLU A 117 10.77 0.63 10.22
C GLU A 117 10.05 0.08 8.97
N PHE A 118 10.17 0.74 7.82
CA PHE A 118 9.59 0.29 6.55
C PHE A 118 10.39 -0.87 5.94
N LYS A 119 10.35 -2.03 6.58
CA LYS A 119 11.17 -3.20 6.24
C LYS A 119 11.06 -3.62 4.77
N ASN A 120 9.84 -3.58 4.21
CA ASN A 120 9.60 -3.98 2.81
C ASN A 120 10.19 -2.99 1.80
N LEU A 121 10.37 -1.72 2.16
CA LEU A 121 10.99 -0.72 1.30
C LEU A 121 12.51 -0.79 1.34
N LEU A 122 13.09 -1.13 2.48
CA LEU A 122 14.55 -1.19 2.65
C LEU A 122 15.22 -2.14 1.64
N GLY A 123 14.56 -3.25 1.28
CA GLY A 123 15.07 -4.19 0.28
C GLY A 123 15.06 -3.68 -1.17
N ARG A 124 14.50 -2.51 -1.43
CA ARG A 124 14.49 -1.88 -2.77
C ARG A 124 15.65 -0.92 -2.99
N PHE A 125 16.35 -0.55 -1.93
CA PHE A 125 17.53 0.29 -2.02
C PHE A 125 18.72 -0.59 -2.37
N GLU A 126 19.39 -0.27 -3.47
CA GLU A 126 20.67 -0.89 -3.85
C GLU A 126 21.85 -0.29 -3.08
N VAL A 127 21.56 0.60 -2.16
CA VAL A 127 22.57 1.24 -1.32
C VAL A 127 23.17 0.17 -0.40
N GLU A 128 24.47 -0.05 -0.50
CA GLU A 128 25.18 -0.72 0.58
C GLU A 128 24.79 -0.03 1.89
N ALA A 129 24.30 -0.81 2.86
CA ALA A 129 23.95 -0.25 4.16
C ALA A 129 25.11 0.65 4.60
N PRO A 130 24.85 1.92 4.98
CA PRO A 130 25.93 2.84 5.30
C PRO A 130 26.85 2.12 6.27
N LYS A 131 28.13 1.99 5.89
CA LYS A 131 29.13 1.28 6.68
C LYS A 131 29.02 1.83 8.09
N ASN A 132 28.69 0.96 9.01
CA ASN A 132 28.53 1.38 10.39
C ASN A 132 29.85 1.97 10.83
N GLN A 133 29.95 3.31 10.92
CA GLN A 133 31.19 3.97 11.36
C GLN A 133 31.70 3.43 12.70
N ALA A 134 30.81 2.78 13.45
CA ALA A 134 31.23 2.08 14.65
C ALA A 134 32.33 1.04 14.39
N GLU A 135 32.34 0.37 13.23
CA GLU A 135 33.41 -0.59 12.90
C GLU A 135 34.79 0.06 12.81
N GLU A 136 34.89 1.34 12.47
CA GLU A 136 36.15 2.09 12.45
C GLU A 136 36.73 2.29 13.85
N TYR A 137 35.87 2.22 14.87
CA TYR A 137 36.27 2.40 16.27
C TYR A 137 36.42 1.08 17.04
N PHE A 138 36.11 -0.06 16.39
CA PHE A 138 36.32 -1.36 17.00
C PHE A 138 37.78 -1.84 16.83
N LYS A 139 38.39 -2.23 17.93
CA LYS A 139 39.69 -2.86 17.91
C LYS A 139 39.63 -4.24 18.58
N TRP A 140 40.04 -5.25 17.85
CA TRP A 140 40.21 -6.57 18.40
C TRP A 140 41.52 -6.63 19.21
N VAL A 141 41.43 -6.99 20.48
CA VAL A 141 42.56 -7.16 21.39
C VAL A 141 42.62 -8.62 21.76
N ARG A 142 43.73 -9.26 21.42
CA ARG A 142 43.96 -10.69 21.70
C ARG A 142 45.11 -10.92 22.69
N GLU A 143 46.00 -9.95 22.81
CA GLU A 143 47.16 -10.04 23.68
C GLU A 143 46.88 -9.45 25.07
N PRO A 144 47.20 -10.19 26.16
CA PRO A 144 46.96 -9.72 27.54
C PRO A 144 47.59 -8.36 27.85
N LYS A 145 48.84 -8.14 27.42
CA LYS A 145 49.55 -6.86 27.62
C LYS A 145 48.87 -5.67 26.98
N GLU A 146 48.28 -5.86 25.80
CA GLU A 146 47.53 -4.82 25.14
C GLU A 146 46.20 -4.53 25.86
N ALA A 147 45.53 -5.57 26.37
CA ALA A 147 44.35 -5.41 27.20
C ALA A 147 44.65 -4.62 28.46
N GLU A 148 45.75 -4.92 29.17
CA GLU A 148 46.19 -4.17 30.36
C GLU A 148 46.41 -2.69 30.07
N HIS A 149 47.01 -2.37 28.92
CA HIS A 149 47.24 -0.99 28.50
C HIS A 149 45.90 -0.26 28.28
N ILE A 150 44.94 -0.90 27.60
CA ILE A 150 43.59 -0.32 27.36
C ILE A 150 42.86 -0.13 28.69
N PHE A 151 42.83 -1.12 29.57
CA PHE A 151 42.17 -0.98 30.86
C PHE A 151 42.80 0.10 31.72
N SER A 152 44.13 0.24 31.64
CA SER A 152 44.83 1.33 32.32
C SER A 152 44.44 2.71 31.81
N ALA A 153 44.24 2.85 30.49
CA ALA A 153 43.78 4.10 29.87
C ALA A 153 42.32 4.43 30.18
N LEU A 154 41.53 3.46 30.60
CA LEU A 154 40.12 3.66 31.00
C LEU A 154 39.99 4.01 32.50
N LYS A 155 41.06 3.94 33.27
CA LYS A 155 41.04 4.23 34.70
C LYS A 155 40.50 5.66 34.95
N GLY A 156 39.47 5.76 35.79
CA GLY A 156 38.80 7.04 36.11
C GLY A 156 37.78 7.50 35.06
N LYS A 157 37.57 6.76 33.98
CA LYS A 157 36.53 7.08 32.96
C LYS A 157 35.29 6.21 33.18
N LYS A 158 34.14 6.74 32.80
CA LYS A 158 32.91 5.94 32.70
C LYS A 158 33.00 5.05 31.46
N CYS A 159 32.91 3.74 31.63
CA CYS A 159 32.86 2.79 30.53
C CYS A 159 31.76 1.76 30.77
N ALA A 160 31.23 1.19 29.71
CA ALA A 160 30.35 0.03 29.75
C ALA A 160 31.09 -1.16 29.13
N PHE A 161 30.86 -2.35 29.67
CA PHE A 161 31.38 -3.56 29.07
C PHE A 161 30.29 -4.62 29.01
N TRP A 162 30.45 -5.54 28.07
CA TRP A 162 29.57 -6.67 27.89
C TRP A 162 30.42 -7.92 27.78
N ILE A 163 30.06 -8.94 28.57
CA ILE A 163 30.73 -10.25 28.54
C ILE A 163 29.80 -11.20 27.76
N VAL A 164 30.27 -11.71 26.64
CA VAL A 164 29.57 -12.72 25.85
C VAL A 164 30.24 -14.06 26.13
N PRO A 165 29.62 -14.99 26.89
CA PRO A 165 30.16 -16.31 27.11
C PRO A 165 30.17 -17.09 25.80
N SER A 166 31.26 -17.86 25.53
CA SER A 166 31.28 -18.78 24.39
C SER A 166 30.36 -19.97 24.66
N GLU A 167 29.60 -20.42 23.68
CA GLU A 167 28.66 -21.56 23.82
C GLU A 167 29.37 -22.89 24.10
N GLU A 168 30.68 -22.99 23.86
CA GLU A 168 31.46 -24.21 24.01
C GLU A 168 31.81 -24.62 25.46
N LYS A 169 31.42 -23.82 26.46
CA LYS A 169 31.72 -24.12 27.87
C LYS A 169 30.48 -24.26 28.75
N LYS A 170 29.45 -24.89 28.29
CA LYS A 170 28.32 -25.25 29.17
C LYS A 170 28.57 -26.48 30.02
N ASP A 171 29.64 -27.26 29.76
CA ASP A 171 29.89 -28.54 30.44
C ASP A 171 31.20 -28.60 31.31
N ALA A 172 31.80 -27.49 31.59
CA ALA A 172 32.97 -27.51 32.50
C ALA A 172 32.64 -26.71 33.76
N ASN A 173 32.43 -27.48 34.82
CA ASN A 173 32.38 -27.11 36.24
C ASN A 173 30.98 -27.02 36.87
N MET A 174 30.40 -28.19 37.04
CA MET A 174 29.75 -28.55 38.30
C MET A 174 30.45 -29.82 38.82
N GLU A 175 31.51 -29.64 39.54
CA GLU A 175 32.00 -30.49 40.64
C GLU A 175 32.47 -29.59 41.76
#